data_0f2c646377f8cd68b9d1b950cc185dee
#
_entry.id   0f2c646377f8cd68b9d1b950cc185dee
#
_cell.length_a   1.000
_cell.length_b   1.000
_cell.length_c   1.000
_cell.angle_alpha   90.00
_cell.angle_beta   90.00
_cell.angle_gamma   90.00
#
_symmetry.space_group_name_H-M   'P 1'
#
loop_
_entity.id
_entity.type
_entity.pdbx_description
1 polymer ?
#
loop_
_entity_poly.entity_id
_entity_poly.type
_entity_poly.pdbx_seq_one_letter_code
_entity_poly.pdbx_strand_id
1 'polypeptide(L)'
;MLTLFIVLFIVLCGVAEPPAQASELPIIKDSPIPDFQNRPQDVTLYDFDAPPQGLFRAITTSEGFDEELGFHRTHEIVPVKPTNRFRPDTPAIFIVFHLHQHYQGFQVFGRCFPEAVAGLDPTVVIGQDAMHIALEDESGYLTLSPPQDAWKPGRYKVEIHVGEQVNEMSLMGTMRFTIAAASEE
;
A
#
# COMPACT_ATOMS: atom_id res chain seq x y z
N MET A 1 -48.92 52.79 53.07
CA MET A 1 -47.96 52.02 52.21
C MET A 1 -47.52 50.82 52.98
N LEU A 2 -48.05 49.67 52.56
CA LEU A 2 -47.98 48.42 53.31
C LEU A 2 -47.03 47.50 52.55
N THR A 3 -45.89 47.22 53.13
CA THR A 3 -44.88 46.35 52.51
C THR A 3 -45.10 44.91 53.01
N LEU A 4 -45.52 44.04 52.10
CA LEU A 4 -45.77 42.65 52.37
C LEU A 4 -44.48 41.83 52.25
N PHE A 5 -43.99 41.28 53.36
CA PHE A 5 -42.88 40.28 53.37
C PHE A 5 -43.42 38.88 53.20
N ILE A 6 -43.14 38.26 52.06
CA ILE A 6 -43.39 36.85 51.84
C ILE A 6 -42.13 36.09 52.23
N VAL A 7 -42.23 35.34 53.33
CA VAL A 7 -41.18 34.37 53.76
C VAL A 7 -41.49 33.05 53.06
N LEU A 8 -40.61 32.72 52.14
CA LEU A 8 -40.66 31.44 51.43
C LEU A 8 -39.91 30.37 52.24
N PHE A 9 -40.68 29.45 52.81
CA PHE A 9 -40.15 28.27 53.50
C PHE A 9 -39.76 27.20 52.47
N ILE A 10 -38.47 27.00 52.22
CA ILE A 10 -37.96 25.90 51.42
C ILE A 10 -37.82 24.68 52.32
N VAL A 11 -38.71 23.71 52.16
CA VAL A 11 -38.58 22.39 52.80
C VAL A 11 -37.55 21.60 51.97
N LEU A 12 -36.37 21.44 52.50
CA LEU A 12 -35.40 20.47 51.96
C LEU A 12 -35.86 19.04 52.29
N CYS A 13 -36.54 18.40 51.33
CA CYS A 13 -36.67 16.96 51.35
C CYS A 13 -35.33 16.34 50.92
N GLY A 14 -34.56 15.89 51.90
CA GLY A 14 -33.36 15.07 51.65
C GLY A 14 -33.77 13.71 51.04
N VAL A 15 -33.60 13.59 49.74
CA VAL A 15 -33.68 12.28 49.07
C VAL A 15 -32.35 11.58 49.40
N ALA A 16 -32.42 10.57 50.27
CA ALA A 16 -31.27 9.67 50.49
C ALA A 16 -31.11 8.84 49.23
N GLU A 17 -30.00 9.07 48.49
CA GLU A 17 -29.58 8.19 47.41
C GLU A 17 -29.26 6.80 47.96
N PRO A 18 -29.82 5.72 47.39
CA PRO A 18 -29.39 4.37 47.78
C PRO A 18 -27.91 4.19 47.39
N PRO A 19 -27.12 3.46 48.21
CA PRO A 19 -25.73 3.20 47.90
C PRO A 19 -25.65 2.48 46.55
N ALA A 20 -24.87 3.06 45.61
CA ALA A 20 -24.56 2.42 44.34
C ALA A 20 -23.99 1.03 44.62
N GLN A 21 -24.77 0.00 44.32
CA GLN A 21 -24.27 -1.36 44.26
C GLN A 21 -23.21 -1.37 43.17
N ALA A 22 -21.94 -1.44 43.56
CA ALA A 22 -20.87 -1.75 42.67
C ALA A 22 -21.22 -3.09 42.01
N SER A 23 -21.67 -3.06 40.77
CA SER A 23 -21.84 -4.24 39.95
C SER A 23 -20.47 -4.88 39.81
N GLU A 24 -20.17 -5.88 40.61
CA GLU A 24 -18.99 -6.72 40.39
C GLU A 24 -19.16 -7.34 39.01
N LEU A 25 -18.36 -6.84 38.06
CA LEU A 25 -18.22 -7.47 36.77
C LEU A 25 -17.82 -8.93 37.00
N PRO A 26 -18.49 -9.90 36.36
CA PRO A 26 -18.12 -11.30 36.52
C PRO A 26 -16.65 -11.44 36.07
N ILE A 27 -15.79 -11.78 37.01
CA ILE A 27 -14.43 -12.18 36.72
C ILE A 27 -14.55 -13.47 35.92
N ILE A 28 -14.36 -13.40 34.61
CA ILE A 28 -14.27 -14.57 33.73
C ILE A 28 -12.98 -15.31 34.11
N LYS A 29 -13.11 -16.21 35.08
CA LYS A 29 -11.96 -16.93 35.69
C LYS A 29 -11.32 -17.98 34.78
N ASP A 30 -11.94 -18.32 33.64
CA ASP A 30 -11.54 -19.47 32.83
C ASP A 30 -11.51 -19.20 31.31
N SER A 31 -11.20 -17.99 30.89
CA SER A 31 -10.72 -17.85 29.50
C SER A 31 -9.27 -18.30 29.48
N PRO A 32 -8.94 -19.42 28.84
CA PRO A 32 -7.55 -19.79 28.64
C PRO A 32 -6.90 -18.61 27.89
N ILE A 33 -5.93 -17.97 28.53
CA ILE A 33 -5.07 -16.99 27.86
C ILE A 33 -4.52 -17.73 26.64
N PRO A 34 -4.78 -17.26 25.42
CA PRO A 34 -4.26 -17.94 24.23
C PRO A 34 -2.76 -18.08 24.41
N ASP A 35 -2.27 -19.31 24.42
CA ASP A 35 -0.83 -19.56 24.53
C ASP A 35 -0.17 -19.12 23.23
N PHE A 36 0.25 -17.85 23.19
CA PHE A 36 0.95 -17.26 22.04
C PHE A 36 2.34 -17.88 21.82
N GLN A 37 2.84 -18.68 22.79
CA GLN A 37 4.14 -19.33 22.68
C GLN A 37 4.07 -20.64 21.87
N ASN A 38 2.90 -21.27 21.79
CA ASN A 38 2.69 -22.54 21.06
C ASN A 38 1.94 -22.37 19.73
N ARG A 39 1.78 -21.18 19.19
CA ARG A 39 1.40 -21.05 17.80
C ARG A 39 2.53 -21.63 16.96
N PRO A 40 2.24 -22.57 16.03
CA PRO A 40 3.19 -22.88 14.97
C PRO A 40 3.62 -21.54 14.39
N GLN A 41 4.91 -21.25 14.46
CA GLN A 41 5.47 -20.05 13.81
C GLN A 41 5.51 -20.31 12.30
N ASP A 42 4.35 -20.54 11.71
CA ASP A 42 4.12 -20.32 10.29
C ASP A 42 3.99 -18.80 10.08
N VAL A 43 4.96 -18.06 10.61
CA VAL A 43 5.21 -16.72 10.17
C VAL A 43 5.81 -16.91 8.78
N THR A 44 4.94 -16.94 7.77
CA THR A 44 5.38 -16.73 6.40
C THR A 44 6.04 -15.36 6.41
N LEU A 45 7.37 -15.35 6.52
CA LEU A 45 8.15 -14.11 6.46
C LEU A 45 7.76 -13.45 5.14
N TYR A 46 7.33 -12.20 5.23
CA TYR A 46 6.96 -11.45 4.04
C TYR A 46 8.17 -11.38 3.12
N ASP A 47 8.02 -11.88 1.91
CA ASP A 47 9.11 -11.93 0.93
C ASP A 47 9.14 -10.63 0.13
N PHE A 48 9.98 -9.70 0.55
CA PHE A 48 10.19 -8.44 -0.16
C PHE A 48 10.88 -8.60 -1.51
N ASP A 49 11.44 -9.78 -1.80
CA ASP A 49 12.07 -10.09 -3.08
C ASP A 49 11.06 -10.65 -4.12
N ALA A 50 9.85 -10.89 -3.70
CA ALA A 50 8.70 -11.25 -4.52
C ALA A 50 7.88 -9.99 -4.91
N PRO A 51 7.00 -10.12 -5.94
CA PRO A 51 6.07 -9.04 -6.30
C PRO A 51 5.22 -8.60 -5.11
N PRO A 52 4.92 -7.29 -4.99
CA PRO A 52 4.12 -6.75 -3.89
C PRO A 52 2.78 -7.45 -3.74
N GLN A 53 2.37 -7.65 -2.48
CA GLN A 53 1.11 -8.25 -2.08
C GLN A 53 0.37 -7.32 -1.10
N GLY A 54 -0.70 -7.79 -0.51
CA GLY A 54 -1.45 -7.07 0.52
C GLY A 54 -2.27 -5.92 -0.04
N LEU A 55 -1.69 -4.73 -0.20
CA LEU A 55 -2.37 -3.58 -0.79
C LEU A 55 -2.67 -3.78 -2.28
N PHE A 56 -1.81 -4.51 -3.00
CA PHE A 56 -1.93 -4.74 -4.43
C PHE A 56 -2.77 -5.98 -4.71
N ARG A 57 -3.93 -5.80 -5.37
CA ARG A 57 -4.75 -6.89 -5.90
C ARG A 57 -4.07 -7.56 -7.10
N ALA A 58 -3.44 -6.73 -7.95
CA ALA A 58 -2.62 -7.16 -9.08
C ALA A 58 -1.54 -6.11 -9.36
N ILE A 59 -0.39 -6.55 -9.82
CA ILE A 59 0.69 -5.67 -10.31
C ILE A 59 1.43 -6.39 -11.42
N THR A 60 1.68 -5.69 -12.52
CA THR A 60 2.35 -6.27 -13.69
C THR A 60 3.15 -5.24 -14.45
N THR A 61 4.15 -5.68 -15.20
CA THR A 61 4.85 -4.86 -16.19
C THR A 61 4.20 -5.00 -17.56
N SER A 62 4.17 -3.93 -18.36
CA SER A 62 3.52 -3.88 -19.67
C SER A 62 4.21 -2.91 -20.63
N GLU A 63 3.94 -3.03 -21.93
CA GLU A 63 4.42 -2.09 -22.95
C GLU A 63 3.63 -0.77 -22.98
N GLY A 64 2.44 -0.74 -22.37
CA GLY A 64 1.56 0.41 -22.30
C GLY A 64 0.43 0.20 -21.31
N PHE A 65 -0.46 1.17 -21.24
CA PHE A 65 -1.72 1.09 -20.52
C PHE A 65 -2.83 1.80 -21.28
N ASP A 66 -4.07 1.41 -21.01
CA ASP A 66 -5.28 2.10 -21.43
C ASP A 66 -6.09 2.51 -20.20
N GLU A 67 -6.92 3.54 -20.36
CA GLU A 67 -7.93 3.93 -19.38
C GLU A 67 -9.29 3.36 -19.81
N GLU A 68 -9.87 2.53 -18.95
CA GLU A 68 -11.21 2.00 -19.14
C GLU A 68 -12.17 2.53 -18.07
N LEU A 69 -13.47 2.51 -18.37
CA LEU A 69 -14.47 2.84 -17.37
C LEU A 69 -14.73 1.62 -16.50
N GLY A 70 -14.22 1.62 -15.28
CA GLY A 70 -14.40 0.55 -14.32
C GLY A 70 -15.84 0.38 -13.84
N PHE A 71 -16.11 -0.69 -13.11
CA PHE A 71 -17.45 -1.06 -12.65
C PHE A 71 -18.14 0.04 -11.82
N HIS A 72 -17.39 0.80 -11.05
CA HIS A 72 -17.89 1.92 -10.24
C HIS A 72 -17.90 3.26 -10.98
N ARG A 73 -17.70 3.26 -12.32
CA ARG A 73 -17.52 4.45 -13.14
C ARG A 73 -16.28 5.28 -12.76
N THR A 74 -15.32 4.68 -12.08
CA THR A 74 -13.98 5.19 -11.89
C THR A 74 -13.14 4.86 -13.11
N HIS A 75 -12.13 5.67 -13.39
CA HIS A 75 -11.15 5.35 -14.41
C HIS A 75 -10.31 4.17 -13.90
N GLU A 76 -10.31 3.07 -14.65
CA GLU A 76 -9.49 1.90 -14.34
C GLU A 76 -8.33 1.83 -15.33
N ILE A 77 -7.11 1.77 -14.81
CA ILE A 77 -5.91 1.63 -15.62
C ILE A 77 -5.69 0.16 -15.91
N VAL A 78 -5.69 -0.20 -17.19
CA VAL A 78 -5.50 -1.59 -17.62
C VAL A 78 -4.20 -1.76 -18.40
N PRO A 79 -3.41 -2.83 -18.15
CA PRO A 79 -2.14 -3.05 -18.83
C PRO A 79 -2.37 -3.45 -20.31
N VAL A 80 -1.65 -2.79 -21.22
CA VAL A 80 -1.59 -3.16 -22.62
C VAL A 80 -0.35 -3.99 -22.88
N LYS A 81 -0.52 -5.18 -23.45
CA LYS A 81 0.54 -6.18 -23.69
C LYS A 81 1.36 -6.45 -22.41
N PRO A 82 0.76 -7.01 -21.36
CA PRO A 82 1.47 -7.37 -20.17
C PRO A 82 2.60 -8.36 -20.47
N THR A 83 3.80 -8.02 -20.06
CA THR A 83 5.01 -8.82 -20.28
C THR A 83 6.08 -8.44 -19.26
N ASN A 84 6.96 -9.35 -18.96
CA ASN A 84 8.20 -9.10 -18.21
C ASN A 84 9.46 -9.17 -19.10
N ARG A 85 9.27 -9.17 -20.43
CA ARG A 85 10.37 -9.27 -21.39
C ARG A 85 10.19 -8.19 -22.47
N PHE A 86 11.15 -7.29 -22.54
CA PHE A 86 11.10 -6.11 -23.40
C PHE A 86 12.27 -6.09 -24.38
N ARG A 87 12.19 -5.24 -25.38
CA ARG A 87 13.23 -4.99 -26.36
C ARG A 87 14.10 -3.81 -25.89
N PRO A 88 15.36 -3.73 -26.38
CA PRO A 88 16.24 -2.59 -26.05
C PRO A 88 15.69 -1.23 -26.47
N ASP A 89 14.91 -1.19 -27.55
CA ASP A 89 14.29 0.01 -28.11
C ASP A 89 12.92 0.35 -27.51
N THR A 90 12.46 -0.37 -26.49
CA THR A 90 11.21 -0.06 -25.78
C THR A 90 11.29 1.34 -25.17
N PRO A 91 10.42 2.29 -25.56
CA PRO A 91 10.55 3.69 -25.15
C PRO A 91 10.23 3.92 -23.68
N ALA A 92 9.33 3.10 -23.11
CA ALA A 92 8.99 3.10 -21.70
C ALA A 92 8.46 1.74 -21.28
N ILE A 93 8.65 1.39 -20.03
CA ILE A 93 8.09 0.19 -19.39
C ILE A 93 7.13 0.70 -18.31
N PHE A 94 5.90 0.21 -18.35
CA PHE A 94 4.87 0.59 -17.41
C PHE A 94 4.69 -0.51 -16.36
N ILE A 95 4.56 -0.09 -15.10
CA ILE A 95 4.17 -0.97 -14.01
C ILE A 95 2.74 -0.59 -13.66
N VAL A 96 1.80 -1.38 -14.14
CA VAL A 96 0.36 -1.16 -13.91
C VAL A 96 -0.08 -1.97 -12.70
N PHE A 97 -0.83 -1.35 -11.81
CA PHE A 97 -1.30 -2.00 -10.61
C PHE A 97 -2.77 -1.69 -10.32
N HIS A 98 -3.43 -2.68 -9.71
CA HIS A 98 -4.77 -2.57 -9.14
C HIS A 98 -4.67 -2.74 -7.63
N LEU A 99 -5.46 -1.98 -6.90
CA LEU A 99 -5.42 -1.91 -5.45
C LEU A 99 -6.64 -2.60 -4.83
N HIS A 100 -6.45 -3.12 -3.63
CA HIS A 100 -7.58 -3.39 -2.74
C HIS A 100 -8.13 -2.07 -2.20
N GLN A 101 -9.36 -2.11 -1.72
CA GLN A 101 -9.96 -0.95 -1.08
C GLN A 101 -9.04 -0.41 0.03
N HIS A 102 -8.81 0.87 0.01
CA HIS A 102 -8.01 1.59 1.00
C HIS A 102 -8.79 2.80 1.52
N TYR A 103 -8.34 3.35 2.66
CA TYR A 103 -9.09 4.35 3.41
C TYR A 103 -8.31 5.66 3.59
N GLN A 104 -7.20 5.81 2.92
CA GLN A 104 -6.37 7.02 2.92
C GLN A 104 -5.57 7.10 1.62
N GLY A 105 -5.24 8.32 1.21
CA GLY A 105 -4.31 8.55 0.10
C GLY A 105 -2.86 8.24 0.50
N PHE A 106 -2.05 7.86 -0.45
CA PHE A 106 -0.62 7.56 -0.28
C PHE A 106 0.13 7.73 -1.61
N GLN A 107 1.44 7.61 -1.58
CA GLN A 107 2.24 7.54 -2.79
C GLN A 107 2.76 6.12 -3.02
N VAL A 108 2.80 5.72 -4.27
CA VAL A 108 3.48 4.52 -4.76
C VAL A 108 4.73 4.97 -5.49
N PHE A 109 5.89 4.42 -5.12
CA PHE A 109 7.17 4.71 -5.78
C PHE A 109 7.71 3.45 -6.42
N GLY A 110 8.35 3.59 -7.58
CA GLY A 110 9.14 2.55 -8.22
C GLY A 110 10.57 3.00 -8.39
N ARG A 111 11.54 2.19 -7.94
CA ARG A 111 12.97 2.44 -8.10
C ARG A 111 13.60 1.30 -8.88
N CYS A 112 14.08 1.60 -10.07
CA CYS A 112 14.67 0.62 -10.97
C CYS A 112 16.18 0.50 -10.77
N PHE A 113 16.65 -0.75 -10.72
CA PHE A 113 18.05 -1.12 -10.57
C PHE A 113 18.46 -2.14 -11.64
N PRO A 114 19.69 -2.11 -12.14
CA PRO A 114 20.21 -3.15 -13.01
C PRO A 114 20.64 -4.36 -12.16
N GLU A 115 19.81 -5.40 -12.07
CA GLU A 115 20.10 -6.60 -11.27
C GLU A 115 21.26 -7.44 -11.88
N ALA A 116 21.21 -7.66 -13.21
CA ALA A 116 22.24 -8.36 -13.95
C ALA A 116 22.38 -7.78 -15.36
N VAL A 117 23.04 -6.63 -15.45
CA VAL A 117 23.28 -5.88 -16.69
C VAL A 117 24.75 -5.58 -16.82
N ALA A 118 25.35 -5.97 -17.95
CA ALA A 118 26.79 -5.76 -18.16
C ALA A 118 27.18 -4.28 -18.11
N GLY A 119 28.17 -3.96 -17.28
CA GLY A 119 28.74 -2.61 -17.15
C GLY A 119 27.84 -1.62 -16.41
N LEU A 120 26.84 -2.08 -15.65
CA LEU A 120 26.07 -1.25 -14.71
C LEU A 120 26.25 -1.78 -13.28
N ASP A 121 26.26 -0.85 -12.32
CA ASP A 121 26.34 -1.15 -10.89
C ASP A 121 24.94 -1.52 -10.38
N PRO A 122 24.73 -2.73 -9.80
CA PRO A 122 23.43 -3.18 -9.31
C PRO A 122 22.88 -2.39 -8.13
N THR A 123 23.67 -1.54 -7.50
CA THR A 123 23.25 -0.72 -6.36
C THR A 123 22.78 0.69 -6.75
N VAL A 124 23.01 1.07 -8.00
CA VAL A 124 22.65 2.41 -8.49
C VAL A 124 21.24 2.43 -9.06
N VAL A 125 20.42 3.37 -8.57
CA VAL A 125 19.10 3.64 -9.16
C VAL A 125 19.28 4.24 -10.54
N ILE A 126 18.76 3.58 -11.56
CA ILE A 126 18.84 4.02 -12.96
C ILE A 126 17.56 4.66 -13.47
N GLY A 127 16.48 4.53 -12.76
CA GLY A 127 15.19 5.14 -13.05
C GLY A 127 14.29 5.10 -11.83
N GLN A 128 13.44 6.09 -11.70
CA GLN A 128 12.44 6.14 -10.65
C GLN A 128 11.21 6.91 -11.11
N ASP A 129 10.08 6.55 -10.56
CA ASP A 129 8.82 7.25 -10.73
C ASP A 129 7.98 7.18 -9.47
N ALA A 130 7.00 8.07 -9.34
CA ALA A 130 6.09 8.11 -8.20
C ALA A 130 4.71 8.59 -8.62
N MET A 131 3.67 7.92 -8.13
CA MET A 131 2.29 8.28 -8.35
C MET A 131 1.57 8.48 -7.03
N HIS A 132 0.84 9.60 -6.90
CA HIS A 132 -0.09 9.80 -5.79
C HIS A 132 -1.38 9.04 -6.07
N ILE A 133 -1.84 8.27 -5.10
CA ILE A 133 -3.09 7.53 -5.11
C ILE A 133 -4.06 8.25 -4.18
N ALA A 134 -5.16 8.76 -4.73
CA ALA A 134 -6.23 9.34 -3.96
C ALA A 134 -7.12 8.24 -3.35
N LEU A 135 -8.01 8.62 -2.45
CA LEU A 135 -8.88 7.68 -1.73
C LEU A 135 -9.79 6.85 -2.66
N GLU A 136 -10.19 7.45 -3.77
CA GLU A 136 -11.08 6.87 -4.77
C GLU A 136 -10.38 6.08 -5.87
N ASP A 137 -9.04 6.13 -5.93
CA ASP A 137 -8.28 5.44 -6.98
C ASP A 137 -8.16 3.95 -6.67
N GLU A 138 -8.60 3.12 -7.59
CA GLU A 138 -8.50 1.65 -7.49
C GLU A 138 -7.37 1.07 -8.34
N SER A 139 -6.71 1.90 -9.15
CA SER A 139 -5.61 1.49 -10.01
C SER A 139 -4.66 2.64 -10.30
N GLY A 140 -3.48 2.31 -10.81
CA GLY A 140 -2.48 3.30 -11.20
C GLY A 140 -1.35 2.67 -11.98
N TYR A 141 -0.37 3.50 -12.34
CA TYR A 141 0.81 3.05 -13.05
C TYR A 141 2.04 3.85 -12.67
N LEU A 142 3.20 3.24 -12.87
CA LEU A 142 4.50 3.91 -12.83
C LEU A 142 5.17 3.77 -14.21
N THR A 143 5.94 4.76 -14.59
CA THR A 143 6.64 4.81 -15.87
C THR A 143 8.15 4.74 -15.68
N LEU A 144 8.78 3.80 -16.33
CA LEU A 144 10.23 3.67 -16.35
C LEU A 144 10.74 3.95 -17.76
N SER A 145 11.53 4.99 -17.90
CA SER A 145 12.21 5.31 -19.16
C SER A 145 13.62 4.71 -19.17
N PRO A 146 14.19 4.40 -20.34
CA PRO A 146 15.57 3.96 -20.41
C PRO A 146 16.52 5.03 -19.85
N PRO A 147 17.61 4.62 -19.16
CA PRO A 147 18.53 5.57 -18.54
C PRO A 147 19.35 6.40 -19.57
N GLN A 148 19.32 6.00 -20.80
CA GLN A 148 19.91 6.64 -21.98
C GLN A 148 18.93 6.44 -23.14
N ASP A 149 19.40 6.53 -24.38
CA ASP A 149 18.56 6.38 -25.59
C ASP A 149 17.92 4.98 -25.73
N ALA A 150 18.49 3.96 -25.07
CA ALA A 150 17.98 2.59 -25.10
C ALA A 150 18.31 1.82 -23.83
N TRP A 151 17.53 0.76 -23.57
CA TRP A 151 17.81 -0.19 -22.51
C TRP A 151 18.99 -1.09 -22.88
N LYS A 152 19.89 -1.34 -21.94
CA LYS A 152 20.92 -2.38 -22.11
C LYS A 152 20.32 -3.75 -21.88
N PRO A 153 20.70 -4.78 -22.66
CA PRO A 153 20.26 -6.15 -22.42
C PRO A 153 20.68 -6.66 -21.04
N GLY A 154 19.76 -7.36 -20.36
CA GLY A 154 19.98 -7.92 -19.02
C GLY A 154 18.75 -7.92 -18.15
N ARG A 155 18.91 -8.29 -16.89
CA ARG A 155 17.83 -8.32 -15.89
C ARG A 155 17.84 -7.05 -15.06
N TYR A 156 16.64 -6.58 -14.77
CA TYR A 156 16.35 -5.41 -13.96
C TYR A 156 15.40 -5.77 -12.83
N LYS A 157 15.54 -5.10 -11.71
CA LYS A 157 14.58 -5.15 -10.62
C LYS A 157 14.00 -3.76 -10.35
N VAL A 158 12.76 -3.73 -9.88
CA VAL A 158 12.09 -2.51 -9.44
C VAL A 158 11.57 -2.73 -8.04
N GLU A 159 12.09 -2.00 -7.10
CA GLU A 159 11.59 -1.94 -5.73
C GLU A 159 10.35 -1.05 -5.69
N ILE A 160 9.25 -1.60 -5.19
CA ILE A 160 7.97 -0.90 -5.04
C ILE A 160 7.82 -0.49 -3.58
N HIS A 161 7.66 0.79 -3.36
CA HIS A 161 7.49 1.38 -2.05
C HIS A 161 6.12 2.07 -1.95
N VAL A 162 5.53 2.08 -0.74
CA VAL A 162 4.26 2.76 -0.45
C VAL A 162 4.41 3.59 0.81
N GLY A 163 3.98 4.84 0.76
CA GLY A 163 4.01 5.74 1.91
C GLY A 163 4.30 7.18 1.52
N GLU A 164 4.76 7.98 2.45
CA GLU A 164 5.11 9.39 2.21
C GLU A 164 6.52 9.56 1.63
N GLN A 165 7.40 8.60 1.89
CA GLN A 165 8.80 8.63 1.44
C GLN A 165 9.37 7.22 1.28
N VAL A 166 10.42 7.13 0.48
CA VAL A 166 11.16 5.88 0.26
C VAL A 166 12.11 5.61 1.43
N ASN A 167 11.91 4.48 2.11
CA ASN A 167 12.79 3.95 3.16
C ASN A 167 12.62 2.42 3.26
N GLU A 168 13.35 1.79 4.17
CA GLU A 168 13.27 0.33 4.35
C GLU A 168 11.89 -0.15 4.80
N MET A 169 11.15 0.66 5.56
CA MET A 169 9.83 0.31 6.06
C MET A 169 8.71 0.50 5.03
N SER A 170 8.95 1.27 3.97
CA SER A 170 8.00 1.51 2.90
C SER A 170 8.07 0.46 1.78
N LEU A 171 9.09 -0.41 1.77
CA LEU A 171 9.25 -1.45 0.76
C LEU A 171 8.11 -2.48 0.86
N MET A 172 7.42 -2.66 -0.27
CA MET A 172 6.29 -3.59 -0.40
C MET A 172 6.63 -4.84 -1.22
N GLY A 173 7.71 -4.82 -1.98
CA GLY A 173 8.15 -5.95 -2.80
C GLY A 173 8.94 -5.53 -4.01
N THR A 174 9.33 -6.51 -4.81
CA THR A 174 10.23 -6.33 -5.95
C THR A 174 9.65 -6.93 -7.22
N MET A 175 9.51 -6.11 -8.25
CA MET A 175 9.17 -6.54 -9.60
C MET A 175 10.45 -6.80 -10.39
N ARG A 176 10.39 -7.71 -11.35
CA ARG A 176 11.52 -8.00 -12.24
C ARG A 176 11.11 -8.05 -13.70
N PHE A 177 11.99 -7.56 -14.56
CA PHE A 177 11.85 -7.68 -16.00
C PHE A 177 13.21 -7.92 -16.68
N THR A 178 13.15 -8.37 -17.90
CA THR A 178 14.34 -8.66 -18.71
C THR A 178 14.30 -7.87 -20.01
N ILE A 179 15.40 -7.24 -20.34
CA ILE A 179 15.63 -6.69 -21.68
C ILE A 179 16.33 -7.77 -22.50
N ALA A 180 15.68 -8.22 -23.57
CA ALA A 180 16.26 -9.20 -24.47
C ALA A 180 17.46 -8.61 -25.24
N ALA A 181 18.46 -9.44 -25.54
CA ALA A 181 19.46 -9.04 -26.52
C ALA A 181 18.79 -8.79 -27.87
N ALA A 182 19.25 -7.78 -28.62
CA ALA A 182 18.84 -7.62 -30.01
C ALA A 182 19.18 -8.92 -30.74
N SER A 183 18.18 -9.60 -31.32
CA SER A 183 18.42 -10.69 -32.24
C SER A 183 19.14 -10.08 -33.45
N GLU A 184 20.32 -10.57 -33.79
CA GLU A 184 20.88 -10.30 -35.11
C GLU A 184 19.92 -10.96 -36.11
N GLU A 185 19.15 -10.16 -36.88
CA GLU A 185 18.42 -10.62 -38.05
C GLU A 185 19.38 -10.81 -39.22
#